data_f0763854012816acc29d37143a79fb4d
#
_entry.id   f0763854012816acc29d37143a79fb4d
#
_cell.length_a   1.000
_cell.length_b   1.000
_cell.length_c   1.000
_cell.angle_alpha   90.00
_cell.angle_beta   90.00
_cell.angle_gamma   90.00
#
_symmetry.space_group_name_H-M   'P 1'
#
loop_
_entity.id
_entity.type
_entity.pdbx_description
1 polymer ?
#
loop_
_entity_poly.entity_id
_entity_poly.type
_entity_poly.pdbx_seq_one_letter_code
_entity_poly.pdbx_strand_id
1 'polypeptide(L)'
;FRGLGMDMELLAWLNTNTFPEEARYRDLKYAKEAYRIFAQDMKKSATTRACVFATRHVDSTLLLMNLMEKTGLKTMIGKVNMDRNAPDYLIESSVQEALDETKDWLKKTHGKFNNVTPILTPRFTPACSDDLMKELGALREKYELPVQSHLSENRDEVAWVKELCPWSAFYGETYDKYGLFGGRNQNTVMAHCVYSGEAEQRLMKENGVFIAHCPESNTNLASGIAPVRKYLDDGQKVGLGSDVAGGSTESLFKAMVSAILVSKLRWRLADESLKPLTVPEAFYMGTKGGGAFFGKVGSFEPGYEMDALIVDDSFLAWPKERNLRDRLERVIYLSDRCELRAKYTA
;
A
#
# COMPACT_ATOMS: atom_id res chain seq x y z
N PHE A 1 -8.65 14.88 -2.65
CA PHE A 1 -8.29 15.63 -1.43
C PHE A 1 -6.79 15.52 -1.06
N ARG A 2 -5.94 15.02 -1.97
CA ARG A 2 -4.48 14.99 -1.80
C ARG A 2 -3.92 16.36 -1.37
N GLY A 3 -3.00 16.35 -0.39
CA GLY A 3 -2.39 17.57 0.12
C GLY A 3 -3.27 18.38 1.08
N LEU A 4 -4.44 17.87 1.45
CA LEU A 4 -5.31 18.52 2.44
C LEU A 4 -5.10 17.94 3.84
N GLY A 5 -4.93 18.81 4.83
CA GLY A 5 -4.78 18.41 6.23
C GLY A 5 -3.44 17.76 6.57
N MET A 6 -2.39 18.05 5.81
CA MET A 6 -1.03 17.49 6.02
C MET A 6 -0.30 18.05 7.24
N ASP A 7 -0.95 18.90 8.00
CA ASP A 7 -0.53 19.43 9.30
C ASP A 7 -1.20 18.73 10.49
N MET A 8 -1.89 17.60 10.23
CA MET A 8 -2.61 16.80 11.23
C MET A 8 -1.91 15.48 11.47
N GLU A 9 -2.17 14.89 12.65
CA GLU A 9 -1.83 13.49 12.93
C GLU A 9 -2.88 12.53 12.34
N LEU A 10 -2.52 11.26 12.20
CA LEU A 10 -3.30 10.21 11.53
C LEU A 10 -4.78 10.19 11.96
N LEU A 11 -5.09 10.01 13.24
CA LEU A 11 -6.47 9.84 13.69
C LEU A 11 -7.32 11.09 13.49
N ALA A 12 -6.74 12.29 13.68
CA ALA A 12 -7.40 13.56 13.40
C ALA A 12 -7.67 13.70 11.89
N TRP A 13 -6.68 13.40 11.05
CA TRP A 13 -6.80 13.45 9.58
C TRP A 13 -7.84 12.46 9.03
N LEU A 14 -7.88 11.24 9.56
CA LEU A 14 -8.90 10.25 9.18
C LEU A 14 -10.31 10.81 9.41
N ASN A 15 -10.58 11.37 10.58
CA ASN A 15 -11.89 11.88 10.96
C ASN A 15 -12.30 13.16 10.22
N THR A 16 -11.35 14.05 9.93
CA THR A 16 -11.66 15.38 9.36
C THR A 16 -11.59 15.40 7.82
N ASN A 17 -10.77 14.57 7.22
CA ASN A 17 -10.55 14.57 5.77
C ASN A 17 -10.95 13.23 5.11
N THR A 18 -10.40 12.10 5.59
CA THR A 18 -10.52 10.82 4.87
C THR A 18 -11.93 10.26 4.89
N PHE A 19 -12.53 10.09 6.08
CA PHE A 19 -13.85 9.50 6.19
C PHE A 19 -14.96 10.34 5.53
N PRO A 20 -15.00 11.68 5.69
CA PRO A 20 -15.96 12.50 4.97
C PRO A 20 -15.82 12.43 3.45
N GLU A 21 -14.57 12.36 2.95
CA GLU A 21 -14.33 12.26 1.52
C GLU A 21 -14.68 10.87 0.98
N GLU A 22 -14.30 9.80 1.69
CA GLU A 22 -14.63 8.43 1.30
C GLU A 22 -16.15 8.20 1.24
N ALA A 23 -16.92 8.79 2.14
CA ALA A 23 -18.37 8.70 2.13
C ALA A 23 -19.01 9.22 0.83
N ARG A 24 -18.39 10.19 0.14
CA ARG A 24 -18.88 10.72 -1.14
C ARG A 24 -18.86 9.68 -2.27
N TYR A 25 -18.01 8.67 -2.15
CA TYR A 25 -17.93 7.60 -3.16
C TYR A 25 -19.18 6.71 -3.20
N ARG A 26 -20.12 6.87 -2.28
CA ARG A 26 -21.47 6.31 -2.37
C ARG A 26 -22.22 6.86 -3.59
N ASP A 27 -21.97 8.10 -3.98
CA ASP A 27 -22.47 8.69 -5.22
C ASP A 27 -21.58 8.21 -6.39
N LEU A 28 -22.14 7.38 -7.26
CA LEU A 28 -21.44 6.84 -8.43
C LEU A 28 -21.01 7.91 -9.43
N LYS A 29 -21.69 9.06 -9.49
CA LYS A 29 -21.28 10.17 -10.35
C LYS A 29 -19.98 10.78 -9.81
N TYR A 30 -19.92 11.03 -8.51
CA TYR A 30 -18.72 11.50 -7.85
C TYR A 30 -17.57 10.48 -7.98
N ALA A 31 -17.84 9.21 -7.63
CA ALA A 31 -16.87 8.13 -7.72
C ALA A 31 -16.28 7.97 -9.12
N LYS A 32 -17.13 8.08 -10.18
CA LYS A 32 -16.69 7.98 -11.57
C LYS A 32 -15.69 9.07 -11.93
N GLU A 33 -15.95 10.31 -11.53
CA GLU A 33 -15.06 11.41 -11.82
C GLU A 33 -13.73 11.29 -11.07
N ALA A 34 -13.78 11.03 -9.76
CA ALA A 34 -12.60 10.86 -8.93
C ALA A 34 -11.72 9.67 -9.39
N TYR A 35 -12.33 8.52 -9.65
CA TYR A 35 -11.59 7.35 -10.10
C TYR A 35 -11.07 7.47 -11.55
N ARG A 36 -11.73 8.25 -12.40
CA ARG A 36 -11.20 8.57 -13.73
C ARG A 36 -9.91 9.37 -13.62
N ILE A 37 -9.86 10.35 -12.72
CA ILE A 37 -8.65 11.13 -12.44
C ILE A 37 -7.56 10.21 -11.94
N PHE A 38 -7.84 9.41 -10.89
CA PHE A 38 -6.89 8.45 -10.34
C PHE A 38 -6.33 7.47 -11.38
N ALA A 39 -7.19 6.87 -12.20
CA ALA A 39 -6.76 5.94 -13.25
C ALA A 39 -5.85 6.62 -14.30
N GLN A 40 -6.13 7.89 -14.63
CA GLN A 40 -5.27 8.67 -15.53
C GLN A 40 -3.92 8.99 -14.91
N ASP A 41 -3.88 9.36 -13.62
CA ASP A 41 -2.64 9.65 -12.90
C ASP A 41 -1.79 8.38 -12.76
N MET A 42 -2.41 7.26 -12.39
CA MET A 42 -1.75 5.96 -12.35
C MET A 42 -1.15 5.58 -13.71
N LYS A 43 -1.87 5.81 -14.80
CA LYS A 43 -1.36 5.55 -16.16
C LYS A 43 -0.14 6.40 -16.50
N LYS A 44 -0.07 7.63 -16.02
CA LYS A 44 1.05 8.56 -16.22
C LYS A 44 2.21 8.35 -15.25
N SER A 45 1.97 7.72 -14.12
CA SER A 45 3.00 7.46 -13.10
C SER A 45 4.01 6.39 -13.54
N ALA A 46 5.11 6.25 -12.82
CA ALA A 46 6.09 5.18 -13.04
C ALA A 46 5.63 3.80 -12.50
N THR A 47 4.46 3.71 -11.90
CA THR A 47 3.93 2.48 -11.27
C THR A 47 3.32 1.58 -12.33
N THR A 48 3.71 0.32 -12.39
CA THR A 48 3.16 -0.71 -13.29
C THR A 48 2.17 -1.62 -12.58
N ARG A 49 2.40 -1.90 -11.29
CA ARG A 49 1.56 -2.73 -10.44
C ARG A 49 1.26 -2.06 -9.12
N ALA A 50 0.04 -2.22 -8.62
CA ALA A 50 -0.37 -1.61 -7.36
C ALA A 50 -1.40 -2.46 -6.61
N CYS A 51 -1.30 -2.42 -5.27
CA CYS A 51 -2.38 -2.79 -4.37
C CYS A 51 -3.14 -1.52 -3.99
N VAL A 52 -4.46 -1.51 -4.16
CA VAL A 52 -5.29 -0.31 -4.02
C VAL A 52 -6.40 -0.56 -3.01
N PHE A 53 -6.43 0.27 -1.97
CA PHE A 53 -7.58 0.39 -1.07
C PHE A 53 -8.64 1.24 -1.78
N ALA A 54 -9.81 0.66 -2.07
CA ALA A 54 -10.91 1.42 -2.68
C ALA A 54 -11.76 2.09 -1.59
N THR A 55 -13.01 1.70 -1.49
CA THR A 55 -13.95 2.16 -0.46
C THR A 55 -14.79 0.97 0.02
N ARG A 56 -15.60 1.14 1.06
CA ARG A 56 -16.54 0.11 1.48
C ARG A 56 -17.66 -0.15 0.43
N HIS A 57 -17.95 0.82 -0.43
CA HIS A 57 -19.07 0.75 -1.37
C HIS A 57 -18.77 -0.18 -2.55
N VAL A 58 -19.56 -1.25 -2.70
CA VAL A 58 -19.38 -2.29 -3.73
C VAL A 58 -19.39 -1.70 -5.14
N ASP A 59 -20.41 -0.92 -5.48
CA ASP A 59 -20.59 -0.41 -6.85
C ASP A 59 -19.47 0.57 -7.25
N SER A 60 -19.00 1.40 -6.32
CA SER A 60 -17.87 2.29 -6.54
C SER A 60 -16.58 1.51 -6.71
N THR A 61 -16.35 0.46 -5.91
CA THR A 61 -15.18 -0.41 -6.05
C THR A 61 -15.20 -1.13 -7.41
N LEU A 62 -16.35 -1.63 -7.86
CA LEU A 62 -16.52 -2.22 -9.18
C LEU A 62 -16.23 -1.21 -10.30
N LEU A 63 -16.67 0.03 -10.12
CA LEU A 63 -16.38 1.12 -11.07
C LEU A 63 -14.87 1.37 -11.17
N LEU A 64 -14.15 1.43 -10.04
CA LEU A 64 -12.71 1.56 -10.03
C LEU A 64 -12.04 0.40 -10.75
N MET A 65 -12.43 -0.85 -10.44
CA MET A 65 -11.87 -2.04 -11.09
C MET A 65 -12.05 -2.00 -12.61
N ASN A 66 -13.23 -1.60 -13.09
CA ASN A 66 -13.49 -1.43 -14.53
C ASN A 66 -12.65 -0.32 -15.18
N LEU A 67 -12.38 0.78 -14.48
CA LEU A 67 -11.52 1.86 -14.98
C LEU A 67 -10.06 1.42 -15.02
N MET A 68 -9.58 0.73 -13.98
CA MET A 68 -8.21 0.22 -13.91
C MET A 68 -7.95 -0.89 -14.94
N GLU A 69 -8.91 -1.79 -15.18
CA GLU A 69 -8.83 -2.79 -16.26
C GLU A 69 -8.48 -2.16 -17.62
N LYS A 70 -9.10 -1.03 -17.93
CA LYS A 70 -8.88 -0.30 -19.19
C LYS A 70 -7.52 0.40 -19.27
N THR A 71 -6.80 0.52 -18.15
CA THR A 71 -5.45 1.12 -18.16
C THR A 71 -4.38 0.15 -18.64
N GLY A 72 -4.63 -1.16 -18.55
CA GLY A 72 -3.65 -2.22 -18.77
C GLY A 72 -2.68 -2.44 -17.61
N LEU A 73 -2.78 -1.65 -16.53
CA LEU A 73 -1.95 -1.84 -15.33
C LEU A 73 -2.43 -3.04 -14.52
N LYS A 74 -1.49 -3.84 -14.01
CA LYS A 74 -1.82 -4.98 -13.15
C LYS A 74 -2.06 -4.51 -11.72
N THR A 75 -3.31 -4.52 -11.29
CA THR A 75 -3.69 -4.01 -9.97
C THR A 75 -4.47 -5.04 -9.15
N MET A 76 -4.24 -5.03 -7.85
CA MET A 76 -5.08 -5.70 -6.88
C MET A 76 -5.91 -4.64 -6.16
N ILE A 77 -7.23 -4.72 -6.26
CA ILE A 77 -8.14 -3.71 -5.73
C ILE A 77 -9.04 -4.34 -4.69
N GLY A 78 -9.15 -3.71 -3.53
CA GLY A 78 -9.92 -4.22 -2.40
C GLY A 78 -11.09 -3.34 -2.01
N LYS A 79 -12.27 -3.97 -1.85
CA LYS A 79 -13.37 -3.38 -1.09
C LYS A 79 -12.96 -3.32 0.38
N VAL A 80 -13.00 -2.14 0.97
CA VAL A 80 -12.66 -1.94 2.38
C VAL A 80 -13.77 -2.50 3.26
N ASN A 81 -13.37 -3.20 4.32
CA ASN A 81 -14.26 -3.69 5.36
C ASN A 81 -14.01 -2.96 6.68
N MET A 82 -15.10 -2.51 7.33
CA MET A 82 -15.08 -1.87 8.65
C MET A 82 -16.48 -1.92 9.28
N ASP A 83 -16.62 -2.59 10.42
CA ASP A 83 -17.88 -2.79 11.14
C ASP A 83 -17.88 -2.21 12.54
N ARG A 84 -16.80 -1.51 12.95
CA ARG A 84 -16.72 -0.80 14.22
C ARG A 84 -15.84 0.46 14.12
N ASN A 85 -15.99 1.36 15.09
CA ASN A 85 -15.14 2.55 15.28
C ASN A 85 -14.91 3.40 14.02
N ALA A 86 -15.90 3.45 13.14
CA ALA A 86 -15.97 4.34 11.99
C ALA A 86 -17.25 5.17 12.08
N PRO A 87 -17.35 6.32 11.36
CA PRO A 87 -18.58 7.10 11.37
C PRO A 87 -19.78 6.32 10.84
N ASP A 88 -20.96 6.55 11.43
CA ASP A 88 -22.22 5.86 11.08
C ASP A 88 -22.55 5.95 9.58
N TYR A 89 -22.15 7.03 8.93
CA TYR A 89 -22.38 7.23 7.48
C TYR A 89 -21.45 6.40 6.59
N LEU A 90 -20.42 5.77 7.17
CA LEU A 90 -19.42 5.00 6.41
C LEU A 90 -19.25 3.56 6.92
N ILE A 91 -19.66 3.24 8.14
CA ILE A 91 -19.55 1.92 8.74
C ILE A 91 -20.48 0.89 8.09
N GLU A 92 -20.09 -0.36 8.02
CA GLU A 92 -20.99 -1.49 7.78
C GLU A 92 -21.78 -1.76 9.05
N SER A 93 -23.11 -1.85 8.95
CA SER A 93 -23.99 -1.88 10.14
C SER A 93 -23.92 -3.19 10.94
N SER A 94 -23.34 -4.21 10.33
CA SER A 94 -23.15 -5.54 10.94
C SER A 94 -22.11 -6.36 10.19
N VAL A 95 -21.56 -7.38 10.86
CA VAL A 95 -20.72 -8.40 10.23
C VAL A 95 -21.44 -9.07 9.06
N GLN A 96 -22.75 -9.31 9.19
CA GLN A 96 -23.54 -9.96 8.13
C GLN A 96 -23.62 -9.07 6.88
N GLU A 97 -23.89 -7.76 7.03
CA GLU A 97 -23.87 -6.81 5.90
C GLU A 97 -22.51 -6.79 5.23
N ALA A 98 -21.43 -6.66 6.03
CA ALA A 98 -20.06 -6.66 5.53
C ALA A 98 -19.72 -7.91 4.68
N LEU A 99 -20.17 -9.06 5.15
CA LEU A 99 -19.97 -10.34 4.47
C LEU A 99 -20.79 -10.47 3.19
N ASP A 100 -22.05 -10.08 3.23
CA ASP A 100 -22.93 -10.19 2.06
C ASP A 100 -22.44 -9.25 0.94
N GLU A 101 -22.08 -8.02 1.28
CA GLU A 101 -21.46 -7.08 0.35
C GLU A 101 -20.11 -7.60 -0.21
N THR A 102 -19.27 -8.17 0.66
CA THR A 102 -17.96 -8.71 0.22
C THR A 102 -18.15 -9.93 -0.68
N LYS A 103 -19.08 -10.83 -0.36
CA LYS A 103 -19.39 -12.00 -1.21
C LYS A 103 -20.01 -11.58 -2.55
N ASP A 104 -20.89 -10.58 -2.56
CA ASP A 104 -21.46 -10.03 -3.80
C ASP A 104 -20.38 -9.42 -4.68
N TRP A 105 -19.49 -8.61 -4.08
CA TRP A 105 -18.33 -8.05 -4.76
C TRP A 105 -17.42 -9.14 -5.34
N LEU A 106 -17.04 -10.15 -4.56
CA LEU A 106 -16.21 -11.28 -5.02
C LEU A 106 -16.87 -12.06 -6.16
N LYS A 107 -18.17 -12.31 -6.08
CA LYS A 107 -18.93 -12.97 -7.16
C LYS A 107 -18.87 -12.20 -8.48
N LYS A 108 -18.80 -10.86 -8.40
CA LYS A 108 -18.74 -9.97 -9.56
C LYS A 108 -17.31 -9.76 -10.09
N THR A 109 -16.27 -10.05 -9.29
CA THR A 109 -14.89 -9.65 -9.61
C THR A 109 -13.90 -10.79 -9.70
N HIS A 110 -14.03 -11.82 -8.88
CA HIS A 110 -13.07 -12.93 -8.83
C HIS A 110 -13.02 -13.69 -10.16
N GLY A 111 -11.86 -13.68 -10.82
CA GLY A 111 -11.66 -14.30 -12.13
C GLY A 111 -12.43 -13.64 -13.30
N LYS A 112 -12.86 -12.36 -13.16
CA LYS A 112 -13.65 -11.65 -14.18
C LYS A 112 -12.86 -10.61 -14.97
N PHE A 113 -11.67 -10.25 -14.53
CA PHE A 113 -10.80 -9.26 -15.14
C PHE A 113 -9.48 -9.89 -15.56
N ASN A 114 -8.80 -9.32 -16.55
CA ASN A 114 -7.49 -9.77 -17.01
C ASN A 114 -6.33 -9.08 -16.27
N ASN A 115 -6.52 -7.83 -15.91
CA ASN A 115 -5.48 -6.98 -15.32
C ASN A 115 -5.77 -6.62 -13.86
N VAL A 116 -6.99 -6.81 -13.41
CA VAL A 116 -7.41 -6.44 -12.05
C VAL A 116 -7.85 -7.67 -11.27
N THR A 117 -7.33 -7.86 -10.08
CA THR A 117 -7.73 -8.95 -9.19
C THR A 117 -8.25 -8.41 -7.85
N PRO A 118 -9.19 -9.09 -7.19
CA PRO A 118 -9.62 -8.73 -5.85
C PRO A 118 -8.54 -9.04 -4.82
N ILE A 119 -8.43 -8.18 -3.80
CA ILE A 119 -7.61 -8.36 -2.60
C ILE A 119 -8.46 -8.06 -1.37
N LEU A 120 -8.49 -8.93 -0.37
CA LEU A 120 -9.23 -8.68 0.87
C LEU A 120 -8.60 -7.50 1.61
N THR A 121 -9.46 -6.60 2.08
CA THR A 121 -9.01 -5.32 2.64
C THR A 121 -9.75 -5.00 3.95
N PRO A 122 -9.50 -5.77 5.05
CA PRO A 122 -9.85 -5.23 6.36
C PRO A 122 -9.10 -3.91 6.54
N ARG A 123 -9.83 -2.82 6.86
CA ARG A 123 -9.19 -1.50 6.90
C ARG A 123 -7.99 -1.49 7.83
N PHE A 124 -8.22 -1.82 9.09
CA PHE A 124 -7.24 -2.04 10.14
C PHE A 124 -7.96 -2.60 11.37
N THR A 125 -7.25 -3.20 12.30
CA THR A 125 -7.85 -3.86 13.46
C THR A 125 -8.82 -2.98 14.26
N PRO A 126 -8.55 -1.68 14.52
CA PRO A 126 -9.50 -0.84 15.22
C PRO A 126 -10.88 -0.71 14.56
N ALA A 127 -10.93 -0.80 13.22
CA ALA A 127 -12.19 -0.68 12.46
C ALA A 127 -12.85 -2.02 12.13
N CYS A 128 -12.24 -3.15 12.47
CA CYS A 128 -12.76 -4.48 12.19
C CYS A 128 -12.96 -5.27 13.48
N SER A 129 -14.18 -5.78 13.73
CA SER A 129 -14.44 -6.65 14.87
C SER A 129 -13.75 -8.01 14.71
N ASP A 130 -13.56 -8.73 15.82
CA ASP A 130 -12.99 -10.07 15.83
C ASP A 130 -13.84 -11.03 14.97
N ASP A 131 -15.15 -10.89 14.99
CA ASP A 131 -16.09 -11.68 14.19
C ASP A 131 -15.94 -11.38 12.69
N LEU A 132 -15.81 -10.11 12.31
CA LEU A 132 -15.56 -9.74 10.92
C LEU A 132 -14.21 -10.28 10.44
N MET A 133 -13.15 -10.13 11.24
CA MET A 133 -11.81 -10.64 10.90
C MET A 133 -11.80 -12.16 10.70
N LYS A 134 -12.50 -12.90 11.56
CA LYS A 134 -12.66 -14.36 11.43
C LYS A 134 -13.34 -14.75 10.13
N GLU A 135 -14.42 -14.09 9.79
CA GLU A 135 -15.15 -14.37 8.55
C GLU A 135 -14.37 -13.98 7.30
N LEU A 136 -13.62 -12.86 7.33
CA LEU A 136 -12.72 -12.50 6.24
C LEU A 136 -11.60 -13.53 6.05
N GLY A 137 -11.09 -14.11 7.16
CA GLY A 137 -10.15 -15.22 7.10
C GLY A 137 -10.74 -16.46 6.39
N ALA A 138 -12.00 -16.80 6.68
CA ALA A 138 -12.71 -17.88 5.99
C ALA A 138 -12.92 -17.59 4.48
N LEU A 139 -13.22 -16.34 4.13
CA LEU A 139 -13.30 -15.92 2.71
C LEU A 139 -11.94 -15.98 2.02
N ARG A 140 -10.85 -15.58 2.70
CA ARG A 140 -9.49 -15.70 2.21
C ARG A 140 -9.16 -17.14 1.81
N GLU A 141 -9.41 -18.07 2.69
CA GLU A 141 -9.14 -19.50 2.46
C GLU A 141 -9.99 -20.03 1.31
N LYS A 142 -11.30 -19.73 1.33
CA LYS A 142 -12.25 -20.22 0.33
C LYS A 142 -11.95 -19.76 -1.09
N TYR A 143 -11.55 -18.51 -1.27
CA TYR A 143 -11.32 -17.89 -2.58
C TYR A 143 -9.82 -17.73 -2.90
N GLU A 144 -8.94 -18.22 -2.04
CA GLU A 144 -7.47 -18.11 -2.18
C GLU A 144 -7.01 -16.66 -2.45
N LEU A 145 -7.51 -15.70 -1.65
CA LEU A 145 -7.27 -14.27 -1.87
C LEU A 145 -6.03 -13.75 -1.14
N PRO A 146 -5.27 -12.84 -1.77
CA PRO A 146 -4.30 -12.02 -1.04
C PRO A 146 -5.00 -11.06 -0.08
N VAL A 147 -4.23 -10.53 0.86
CA VAL A 147 -4.71 -9.57 1.88
C VAL A 147 -3.86 -8.33 1.87
N GLN A 148 -4.48 -7.16 2.06
CA GLN A 148 -3.81 -5.91 2.38
C GLN A 148 -4.47 -5.25 3.59
N SER A 149 -3.68 -4.62 4.45
CA SER A 149 -4.15 -3.84 5.59
C SER A 149 -3.08 -2.88 6.10
N HIS A 150 -3.35 -2.19 7.21
CA HIS A 150 -2.43 -1.31 7.91
C HIS A 150 -1.90 -1.99 9.17
N LEU A 151 -0.65 -1.73 9.53
CA LEU A 151 0.00 -2.36 10.68
C LEU A 151 0.93 -1.39 11.39
N SER A 152 0.71 -1.20 12.69
CA SER A 152 1.62 -0.51 13.60
C SER A 152 2.12 0.83 13.05
N GLU A 153 1.21 1.62 12.48
CA GLU A 153 1.54 2.88 11.81
C GLU A 153 1.80 4.01 12.81
N ASN A 154 0.89 4.20 13.78
CA ASN A 154 0.92 5.30 14.74
C ASN A 154 0.89 4.76 16.17
N ARG A 155 1.46 5.52 17.12
CA ARG A 155 1.52 5.11 18.54
C ARG A 155 0.14 5.00 19.17
N ASP A 156 -0.74 5.94 18.89
CA ASP A 156 -2.10 5.96 19.43
C ASP A 156 -2.92 4.81 18.85
N GLU A 157 -2.73 4.52 17.55
CA GLU A 157 -3.31 3.34 16.91
C GLU A 157 -2.86 2.04 17.58
N VAL A 158 -1.56 1.87 17.83
CA VAL A 158 -1.01 0.68 18.51
C VAL A 158 -1.56 0.56 19.93
N ALA A 159 -1.66 1.67 20.67
CA ALA A 159 -2.26 1.69 22.01
C ALA A 159 -3.74 1.29 21.95
N TRP A 160 -4.48 1.83 21.00
CA TRP A 160 -5.90 1.53 20.79
C TRP A 160 -6.13 0.04 20.44
N VAL A 161 -5.29 -0.56 19.60
CA VAL A 161 -5.34 -2.00 19.33
C VAL A 161 -5.14 -2.83 20.60
N LYS A 162 -4.21 -2.42 21.46
CA LYS A 162 -3.97 -3.11 22.74
C LYS A 162 -5.18 -3.05 23.68
N GLU A 163 -5.92 -1.93 23.66
CA GLU A 163 -7.17 -1.79 24.42
C GLU A 163 -8.29 -2.66 23.87
N LEU A 164 -8.45 -2.68 22.53
CA LEU A 164 -9.49 -3.44 21.84
C LEU A 164 -9.22 -4.94 21.84
N CYS A 165 -7.96 -5.35 21.79
CA CYS A 165 -7.53 -6.74 21.67
C CYS A 165 -6.53 -7.10 22.79
N PRO A 166 -6.94 -7.05 24.09
CA PRO A 166 -6.04 -7.30 25.22
C PRO A 166 -5.47 -8.72 25.28
N TRP A 167 -6.03 -9.63 24.49
CA TRP A 167 -5.57 -11.00 24.31
C TRP A 167 -4.34 -11.11 23.39
N SER A 168 -4.03 -10.08 22.58
CA SER A 168 -2.86 -10.08 21.71
C SER A 168 -1.63 -9.49 22.41
N ALA A 169 -0.45 -10.08 22.17
CA ALA A 169 0.81 -9.56 22.67
C ALA A 169 1.31 -8.37 21.84
N PHE A 170 0.96 -8.34 20.55
CA PHE A 170 1.29 -7.25 19.60
C PHE A 170 0.25 -7.19 18.48
N TYR A 171 0.27 -6.10 17.72
CA TYR A 171 -0.77 -5.78 16.75
C TYR A 171 -0.95 -6.88 15.68
N GLY A 172 0.14 -7.40 15.09
CA GLY A 172 0.08 -8.42 14.03
C GLY A 172 -0.64 -9.71 14.42
N GLU A 173 -0.66 -10.08 15.72
CA GLU A 173 -1.42 -11.26 16.19
C GLU A 173 -2.92 -11.11 15.95
N THR A 174 -3.45 -9.89 15.87
CA THR A 174 -4.88 -9.66 15.62
C THR A 174 -5.29 -10.06 14.20
N TYR A 175 -4.34 -10.08 13.26
CA TYR A 175 -4.53 -10.62 11.91
C TYR A 175 -4.18 -12.11 11.83
N ASP A 176 -3.08 -12.51 12.49
CA ASP A 176 -2.56 -13.88 12.44
C ASP A 176 -3.57 -14.89 12.99
N LYS A 177 -4.21 -14.58 14.09
CA LYS A 177 -5.26 -15.38 14.74
C LYS A 177 -6.36 -15.81 13.75
N TYR A 178 -6.66 -14.98 12.77
CA TYR A 178 -7.72 -15.21 11.79
C TYR A 178 -7.19 -15.60 10.41
N GLY A 179 -5.90 -15.95 10.32
CA GLY A 179 -5.29 -16.37 9.06
C GLY A 179 -5.18 -15.26 8.02
N LEU A 180 -5.08 -13.99 8.44
CA LEU A 180 -4.97 -12.81 7.57
C LEU A 180 -3.54 -12.25 7.49
N PHE A 181 -2.56 -12.88 8.16
CA PHE A 181 -1.19 -12.38 8.31
C PHE A 181 -0.14 -13.23 7.59
N GLY A 182 -0.26 -13.35 6.28
CA GLY A 182 0.66 -14.17 5.47
C GLY A 182 0.41 -15.67 5.62
N GLY A 183 1.43 -16.46 5.42
CA GLY A 183 1.37 -17.91 5.52
C GLY A 183 0.65 -18.58 4.34
N ARG A 184 0.98 -19.86 4.13
CA ARG A 184 0.38 -20.75 3.10
C ARG A 184 0.40 -20.12 1.69
N ASN A 185 -0.61 -20.32 0.87
CA ASN A 185 -0.53 -20.10 -0.58
C ASN A 185 -0.74 -18.65 -1.06
N GLN A 186 -1.09 -17.70 -0.17
CA GLN A 186 -1.45 -16.34 -0.56
C GLN A 186 -0.67 -15.27 0.20
N ASN A 187 -0.27 -14.23 -0.52
CA ASN A 187 0.51 -13.14 0.04
C ASN A 187 -0.36 -12.18 0.88
N THR A 188 0.24 -11.63 1.92
CA THR A 188 -0.30 -10.51 2.67
C THR A 188 0.67 -9.35 2.59
N VAL A 189 0.17 -8.12 2.36
CA VAL A 189 0.93 -6.89 2.47
C VAL A 189 0.36 -6.01 3.56
N MET A 190 1.25 -5.54 4.45
CA MET A 190 0.94 -4.62 5.53
C MET A 190 1.60 -3.28 5.28
N ALA A 191 0.80 -2.22 5.23
CA ALA A 191 1.30 -0.86 5.08
C ALA A 191 1.93 -0.35 6.38
N HIS A 192 2.92 0.54 6.24
CA HIS A 192 3.61 1.32 7.27
C HIS A 192 4.60 0.56 8.13
N CYS A 193 4.16 -0.28 9.08
CA CYS A 193 5.02 -1.03 10.00
C CYS A 193 6.05 -0.15 10.74
N VAL A 194 5.63 1.06 11.20
CA VAL A 194 6.53 2.05 11.82
C VAL A 194 6.97 1.59 13.20
N TYR A 195 6.03 1.04 13.97
CA TYR A 195 6.22 0.65 15.37
C TYR A 195 6.19 -0.87 15.59
N SER A 196 6.40 -1.65 14.55
CA SER A 196 6.49 -3.11 14.67
C SER A 196 7.66 -3.54 15.54
N GLY A 197 7.35 -4.13 16.70
CA GLY A 197 8.35 -4.65 17.63
C GLY A 197 9.00 -5.96 17.14
N GLU A 198 10.03 -6.44 17.83
CA GLU A 198 10.80 -7.63 17.40
C GLU A 198 9.95 -8.89 17.24
N ALA A 199 8.99 -9.12 18.14
CA ALA A 199 8.10 -10.28 18.05
C ALA A 199 7.21 -10.21 16.80
N GLU A 200 6.65 -9.05 16.51
CA GLU A 200 5.87 -8.81 15.29
C GLU A 200 6.72 -8.96 14.03
N GLN A 201 7.95 -8.41 14.03
CA GLN A 201 8.89 -8.56 12.92
C GLN A 201 9.25 -10.04 12.67
N ARG A 202 9.46 -10.84 13.72
CA ARG A 202 9.69 -12.29 13.58
C ARG A 202 8.49 -12.98 12.93
N LEU A 203 7.28 -12.71 13.42
CA LEU A 203 6.06 -13.30 12.86
C LEU A 203 5.84 -12.89 11.39
N MET A 204 6.07 -11.61 11.06
CA MET A 204 6.03 -11.15 9.65
C MET A 204 6.98 -11.95 8.76
N LYS A 205 8.22 -12.17 9.23
CA LYS A 205 9.24 -12.92 8.48
C LYS A 205 8.85 -14.38 8.32
N GLU A 206 8.44 -15.04 9.38
CA GLU A 206 8.02 -16.44 9.40
C GLU A 206 6.85 -16.70 8.46
N ASN A 207 5.87 -15.80 8.47
CA ASN A 207 4.67 -15.87 7.63
C ASN A 207 4.89 -15.32 6.21
N GLY A 208 6.06 -14.72 5.93
CA GLY A 208 6.37 -14.15 4.62
C GLY A 208 5.54 -12.92 4.27
N VAL A 209 5.10 -12.15 5.26
CA VAL A 209 4.35 -10.91 5.09
C VAL A 209 5.21 -9.86 4.37
N PHE A 210 4.62 -9.17 3.40
CA PHE A 210 5.25 -8.04 2.74
C PHE A 210 4.98 -6.75 3.50
N ILE A 211 5.98 -5.89 3.58
CA ILE A 211 5.88 -4.55 4.15
C ILE A 211 5.78 -3.55 3.00
N ALA A 212 4.72 -2.74 2.96
CA ALA A 212 4.65 -1.57 2.10
C ALA A 212 5.15 -0.35 2.88
N HIS A 213 6.40 0.05 2.65
CA HIS A 213 6.95 1.24 3.26
C HIS A 213 6.39 2.50 2.58
N CYS A 214 5.68 3.33 3.34
CA CYS A 214 4.99 4.54 2.90
C CYS A 214 5.66 5.80 3.50
N PRO A 215 6.88 6.16 3.09
CA PRO A 215 7.71 7.15 3.80
C PRO A 215 7.09 8.55 3.82
N GLU A 216 6.45 8.96 2.73
CA GLU A 216 5.85 10.29 2.64
C GLU A 216 4.62 10.41 3.54
N SER A 217 3.70 9.45 3.45
CA SER A 217 2.51 9.40 4.31
C SER A 217 2.86 9.34 5.78
N ASN A 218 3.79 8.44 6.17
CA ASN A 218 4.26 8.36 7.55
C ASN A 218 4.78 9.70 8.09
N THR A 219 5.38 10.51 7.23
CA THR A 219 5.90 11.84 7.59
C THR A 219 4.77 12.87 7.65
N ASN A 220 3.89 12.90 6.64
CA ASN A 220 2.78 13.85 6.56
C ASN A 220 1.81 13.69 7.72
N LEU A 221 1.53 12.45 8.13
CA LEU A 221 0.57 12.15 9.20
C LEU A 221 1.22 11.98 10.59
N ALA A 222 2.48 12.43 10.71
CA ALA A 222 3.25 12.35 11.95
C ALA A 222 3.35 10.95 12.57
N SER A 223 3.17 9.90 11.74
CA SER A 223 3.26 8.51 12.18
C SER A 223 4.67 8.15 12.63
N GLY A 224 5.70 8.65 11.96
CA GLY A 224 7.10 8.45 12.34
C GLY A 224 7.96 7.85 11.22
N ILE A 225 9.09 7.26 11.57
CA ILE A 225 10.06 6.71 10.61
C ILE A 225 10.23 5.21 10.83
N ALA A 226 9.76 4.39 9.89
CA ALA A 226 9.90 2.93 9.93
C ALA A 226 11.38 2.50 9.91
N PRO A 227 11.78 1.43 10.63
CA PRO A 227 13.17 0.95 10.67
C PRO A 227 13.54 0.11 9.44
N VAL A 228 13.37 0.67 8.23
CA VAL A 228 13.46 -0.06 6.96
C VAL A 228 14.85 -0.69 6.75
N ARG A 229 15.94 -0.03 7.22
CA ARG A 229 17.27 -0.63 7.21
C ARG A 229 17.26 -1.98 7.93
N LYS A 230 16.72 -2.01 9.15
CA LYS A 230 16.60 -3.24 9.93
C LYS A 230 15.80 -4.30 9.18
N TYR A 231 14.70 -3.92 8.57
CA TYR A 231 13.87 -4.85 7.79
C TYR A 231 14.64 -5.49 6.63
N LEU A 232 15.42 -4.69 5.88
CA LEU A 232 16.23 -5.21 4.79
C LEU A 232 17.37 -6.11 5.29
N ASP A 233 18.07 -5.71 6.36
CA ASP A 233 19.16 -6.47 6.95
C ASP A 233 18.67 -7.80 7.54
N ASP A 234 17.46 -7.83 8.10
CA ASP A 234 16.80 -9.03 8.60
C ASP A 234 16.18 -9.90 7.48
N GLY A 235 16.25 -9.47 6.23
CA GLY A 235 15.69 -10.19 5.08
C GLY A 235 14.17 -10.21 5.03
N GLN A 236 13.49 -9.18 5.57
CA GLN A 236 12.06 -8.96 5.41
C GLN A 236 11.74 -8.62 3.94
N LYS A 237 10.52 -8.93 3.50
CA LYS A 237 10.02 -8.56 2.18
C LYS A 237 9.50 -7.13 2.21
N VAL A 238 10.22 -6.20 1.59
CA VAL A 238 9.89 -4.76 1.62
C VAL A 238 9.70 -4.23 0.21
N GLY A 239 8.57 -3.57 0.01
CA GLY A 239 8.28 -2.73 -1.16
C GLY A 239 8.01 -1.29 -0.75
N LEU A 240 7.78 -0.43 -1.75
CA LEU A 240 7.38 0.97 -1.53
C LEU A 240 5.88 1.14 -1.77
N GLY A 241 5.24 1.95 -0.92
CA GLY A 241 3.89 2.45 -1.10
C GLY A 241 3.89 3.97 -1.27
N SER A 242 3.00 4.48 -2.10
CA SER A 242 2.73 5.91 -2.24
C SER A 242 1.71 6.40 -1.21
N ASP A 243 0.79 5.52 -0.84
CA ASP A 243 -0.26 5.77 0.14
C ASP A 243 -1.02 7.10 -0.10
N VAL A 244 -1.43 7.33 -1.34
CA VAL A 244 -2.28 8.46 -1.70
C VAL A 244 -3.68 8.24 -1.09
N ALA A 245 -4.23 9.16 -0.24
CA ALA A 245 -3.88 10.59 -0.12
C ALA A 245 -3.08 10.99 1.15
N GLY A 246 -2.65 10.08 2.01
CA GLY A 246 -1.65 10.39 3.03
C GLY A 246 -0.30 10.77 2.40
N GLY A 247 0.10 10.10 1.33
CA GLY A 247 1.09 10.59 0.38
C GLY A 247 0.49 11.50 -0.69
N SER A 248 1.31 12.36 -1.30
CA SER A 248 0.88 13.40 -2.23
C SER A 248 0.85 12.98 -3.71
N THR A 249 1.45 11.85 -4.05
CA THR A 249 1.68 11.45 -5.45
C THR A 249 1.79 9.93 -5.62
N GLU A 250 1.38 9.41 -6.77
CA GLU A 250 1.54 8.00 -7.18
C GLU A 250 2.97 7.67 -7.66
N SER A 251 3.90 8.62 -7.60
CA SER A 251 5.25 8.45 -8.12
C SER A 251 6.13 7.62 -7.20
N LEU A 252 6.48 6.40 -7.61
CA LEU A 252 7.47 5.58 -6.90
C LEU A 252 8.87 6.20 -6.89
N PHE A 253 9.24 7.03 -7.86
CA PHE A 253 10.50 7.78 -7.78
C PHE A 253 10.52 8.71 -6.57
N LYS A 254 9.41 9.43 -6.31
CA LYS A 254 9.32 10.27 -5.11
C LYS A 254 9.31 9.45 -3.82
N ALA A 255 8.64 8.31 -3.81
CA ALA A 255 8.69 7.38 -2.67
C ALA A 255 10.12 6.89 -2.40
N MET A 256 10.92 6.58 -3.44
CA MET A 256 12.34 6.22 -3.30
C MET A 256 13.15 7.35 -2.65
N VAL A 257 12.96 8.59 -3.12
CA VAL A 257 13.65 9.75 -2.55
C VAL A 257 13.26 9.94 -1.09
N SER A 258 11.96 9.91 -0.78
CA SER A 258 11.44 10.05 0.59
C SER A 258 11.99 8.94 1.51
N ALA A 259 12.04 7.69 1.05
CA ALA A 259 12.60 6.57 1.81
C ALA A 259 14.09 6.81 2.18
N ILE A 260 14.90 7.29 1.22
CA ILE A 260 16.30 7.63 1.48
C ILE A 260 16.40 8.78 2.48
N LEU A 261 15.61 9.84 2.33
CA LEU A 261 15.67 11.02 3.18
C LEU A 261 15.30 10.67 4.63
N VAL A 262 14.16 9.99 4.85
CA VAL A 262 13.72 9.63 6.20
C VAL A 262 14.66 8.61 6.86
N SER A 263 15.29 7.73 6.08
CA SER A 263 16.29 6.80 6.60
C SER A 263 17.54 7.51 7.14
N LYS A 264 17.97 8.60 6.48
CA LYS A 264 19.05 9.46 6.98
C LYS A 264 18.68 10.18 8.26
N LEU A 265 17.43 10.66 8.37
CA LEU A 265 16.94 11.27 9.60
C LEU A 265 16.89 10.25 10.74
N ARG A 266 16.37 9.04 10.49
CA ARG A 266 16.37 7.97 11.49
C ARG A 266 17.79 7.62 11.95
N TRP A 267 18.71 7.41 11.02
CA TRP A 267 20.10 7.15 11.34
C TRP A 267 20.69 8.21 12.24
N ARG A 268 20.48 9.49 11.92
CA ARG A 268 21.10 10.59 12.64
C ARG A 268 20.44 10.94 13.98
N LEU A 269 19.12 10.74 14.07
CA LEU A 269 18.34 11.23 15.22
C LEU A 269 17.84 10.14 16.16
N ALA A 270 17.74 8.89 15.68
CA ALA A 270 17.13 7.81 16.45
C ALA A 270 18.07 6.61 16.67
N ASP A 271 18.82 6.18 15.65
CA ASP A 271 19.67 4.99 15.74
C ASP A 271 20.83 5.03 14.74
N GLU A 272 22.02 5.43 15.20
CA GLU A 272 23.21 5.50 14.38
C GLU A 272 23.78 4.16 13.92
N SER A 273 23.30 3.03 14.47
CA SER A 273 23.67 1.68 14.02
C SER A 273 23.01 1.31 12.70
N LEU A 274 21.83 1.88 12.40
CA LEU A 274 21.05 1.61 11.19
C LEU A 274 21.45 2.55 10.05
N LYS A 275 22.47 2.19 9.25
CA LYS A 275 22.94 2.99 8.11
C LYS A 275 21.79 3.41 7.19
N PRO A 276 21.87 4.61 6.58
CA PRO A 276 20.85 5.08 5.62
C PRO A 276 20.69 4.14 4.42
N LEU A 277 19.51 4.17 3.82
CA LEU A 277 19.24 3.50 2.56
C LEU A 277 20.09 4.13 1.44
N THR A 278 20.56 3.28 0.55
CA THR A 278 21.23 3.69 -0.71
C THR A 278 20.22 3.79 -1.85
N VAL A 279 20.58 4.48 -2.93
CA VAL A 279 19.74 4.56 -4.14
C VAL A 279 19.44 3.18 -4.74
N PRO A 280 20.41 2.24 -4.88
CA PRO A 280 20.13 0.89 -5.33
C PRO A 280 19.12 0.13 -4.45
N GLU A 281 19.18 0.28 -3.14
CA GLU A 281 18.22 -0.36 -2.23
C GLU A 281 16.80 0.24 -2.36
N ALA A 282 16.69 1.57 -2.45
CA ALA A 282 15.40 2.22 -2.72
C ALA A 282 14.84 1.81 -4.09
N PHE A 283 15.69 1.69 -5.11
CA PHE A 283 15.30 1.19 -6.42
C PHE A 283 14.86 -0.28 -6.37
N TYR A 284 15.58 -1.13 -5.63
CA TYR A 284 15.18 -2.52 -5.39
C TYR A 284 13.79 -2.62 -4.77
N MET A 285 13.51 -1.83 -3.72
CA MET A 285 12.19 -1.82 -3.08
C MET A 285 11.07 -1.37 -4.03
N GLY A 286 11.36 -0.41 -4.91
CA GLY A 286 10.40 0.08 -5.92
C GLY A 286 10.27 -0.81 -7.17
N THR A 287 11.09 -1.85 -7.30
CA THR A 287 11.11 -2.76 -8.45
C THR A 287 10.99 -4.22 -8.00
N LYS A 288 12.10 -4.96 -7.94
CA LYS A 288 12.14 -6.40 -7.64
C LYS A 288 11.59 -6.73 -6.24
N GLY A 289 11.86 -5.89 -5.24
CA GLY A 289 11.39 -6.09 -3.87
C GLY A 289 9.87 -6.00 -3.75
N GLY A 290 9.28 -4.90 -4.23
CA GLY A 290 7.82 -4.73 -4.25
C GLY A 290 7.15 -5.64 -5.28
N GLY A 291 7.79 -5.84 -6.44
CA GLY A 291 7.31 -6.72 -7.50
C GLY A 291 7.12 -8.17 -7.05
N ALA A 292 7.93 -8.64 -6.12
CA ALA A 292 7.84 -10.00 -5.58
C ALA A 292 6.48 -10.32 -4.92
N PHE A 293 5.70 -9.31 -4.54
CA PHE A 293 4.32 -9.51 -4.09
C PHE A 293 3.42 -10.08 -5.20
N PHE A 294 3.66 -9.64 -6.42
CA PHE A 294 2.91 -10.04 -7.62
C PHE A 294 3.51 -11.28 -8.32
N GLY A 295 4.65 -11.79 -7.85
CA GLY A 295 5.34 -12.91 -8.44
C GLY A 295 6.74 -12.55 -8.95
N LYS A 296 7.15 -13.07 -10.10
CA LYS A 296 8.43 -12.72 -10.73
C LYS A 296 8.29 -11.44 -11.55
N VAL A 297 8.35 -10.31 -10.87
CA VAL A 297 8.14 -8.96 -11.42
C VAL A 297 9.26 -8.01 -10.97
N GLY A 298 9.52 -6.97 -11.75
CA GLY A 298 10.45 -5.89 -11.41
C GLY A 298 11.91 -6.20 -11.70
N SER A 299 12.19 -7.15 -12.60
CA SER A 299 13.53 -7.48 -13.10
C SER A 299 13.47 -7.87 -14.57
N PHE A 300 14.58 -7.67 -15.28
CA PHE A 300 14.78 -8.18 -16.66
C PHE A 300 15.48 -9.53 -16.70
N GLU A 301 15.58 -10.24 -15.58
CA GLU A 301 16.12 -11.59 -15.53
C GLU A 301 15.22 -12.58 -16.28
N PRO A 302 15.79 -13.64 -16.89
CA PRO A 302 14.99 -14.68 -17.54
C PRO A 302 13.92 -15.27 -16.62
N GLY A 303 12.68 -15.37 -17.13
CA GLY A 303 11.54 -15.89 -16.38
C GLY A 303 10.77 -14.86 -15.53
N TYR A 304 11.19 -13.58 -15.55
CA TYR A 304 10.40 -12.48 -15.01
C TYR A 304 9.38 -11.99 -16.06
N GLU A 305 8.23 -11.55 -15.57
CA GLU A 305 7.25 -10.83 -16.38
C GLU A 305 7.83 -9.46 -16.77
N MET A 306 7.60 -9.06 -18.03
CA MET A 306 8.18 -7.82 -18.56
C MET A 306 7.37 -6.60 -18.16
N ASP A 307 7.67 -6.05 -17.00
CA ASP A 307 7.25 -4.69 -16.65
C ASP A 307 8.42 -3.74 -16.92
N ALA A 308 8.21 -2.73 -17.78
CA ALA A 308 9.27 -1.84 -18.20
C ALA A 308 8.79 -0.41 -18.41
N LEU A 309 9.68 0.54 -18.15
CA LEU A 309 9.49 1.97 -18.40
C LEU A 309 10.55 2.48 -19.38
N ILE A 310 10.14 3.29 -20.34
CA ILE A 310 11.06 4.10 -21.14
C ILE A 310 10.97 5.54 -20.62
N VAL A 311 12.08 6.00 -20.03
CA VAL A 311 12.17 7.35 -19.45
C VAL A 311 13.12 8.18 -20.31
N ASP A 312 12.65 9.33 -20.78
CA ASP A 312 13.47 10.33 -21.45
C ASP A 312 14.06 11.28 -20.40
N ASP A 313 15.36 11.22 -20.23
CA ASP A 313 16.16 12.07 -19.33
C ASP A 313 16.91 13.19 -20.06
N SER A 314 16.63 13.44 -21.33
CA SER A 314 17.32 14.46 -22.16
C SER A 314 17.18 15.88 -21.57
N PHE A 315 16.09 16.16 -20.85
CA PHE A 315 15.88 17.41 -20.12
C PHE A 315 16.80 17.57 -18.90
N LEU A 316 17.50 16.52 -18.50
CA LEU A 316 18.52 16.56 -17.45
C LEU A 316 19.92 16.87 -18.03
N ALA A 317 19.99 17.68 -19.09
CA ALA A 317 21.20 18.04 -19.80
C ALA A 317 22.37 18.35 -18.85
N TRP A 318 23.57 17.94 -19.24
CA TRP A 318 24.80 18.11 -18.48
C TRP A 318 25.99 18.31 -19.45
N PRO A 319 26.93 19.18 -19.14
CA PRO A 319 28.09 19.41 -20.03
C PRO A 319 29.07 18.23 -20.10
N LYS A 320 28.86 17.18 -19.33
CA LYS A 320 29.72 16.00 -19.24
C LYS A 320 28.86 14.72 -19.42
N GLU A 321 29.40 13.74 -20.15
CA GLU A 321 28.76 12.42 -20.22
C GLU A 321 28.62 11.78 -18.85
N ARG A 322 27.52 11.05 -18.64
CA ARG A 322 27.19 10.33 -17.42
C ARG A 322 27.05 8.83 -17.69
N ASN A 323 27.58 8.03 -16.79
CA ASN A 323 27.33 6.59 -16.80
C ASN A 323 25.86 6.29 -16.45
N LEU A 324 25.42 5.05 -16.68
CA LEU A 324 24.04 4.65 -16.45
C LEU A 324 23.60 4.80 -14.98
N ARG A 325 24.50 4.56 -14.04
CA ARG A 325 24.21 4.71 -12.61
C ARG A 325 23.90 6.16 -12.25
N ASP A 326 24.78 7.08 -12.69
CA ASP A 326 24.56 8.52 -12.45
C ASP A 326 23.26 9.01 -13.08
N ARG A 327 22.94 8.50 -14.28
CA ARG A 327 21.67 8.82 -14.97
C ARG A 327 20.47 8.33 -14.19
N LEU A 328 20.48 7.07 -13.72
CA LEU A 328 19.40 6.50 -12.90
C LEU A 328 19.20 7.29 -11.60
N GLU A 329 20.29 7.61 -10.89
CA GLU A 329 20.22 8.41 -9.66
C GLU A 329 19.58 9.77 -9.92
N ARG A 330 19.94 10.43 -11.03
CA ARG A 330 19.34 11.71 -11.43
C ARG A 330 17.87 11.57 -11.84
N VAL A 331 17.50 10.53 -12.57
CA VAL A 331 16.10 10.27 -12.92
C VAL A 331 15.25 10.10 -11.65
N ILE A 332 15.72 9.35 -10.67
CA ILE A 332 14.99 9.17 -9.40
C ILE A 332 14.79 10.51 -8.69
N TYR A 333 15.87 11.31 -8.54
CA TYR A 333 15.80 12.57 -7.78
C TYR A 333 15.17 13.74 -8.55
N LEU A 334 15.18 13.70 -9.86
CA LEU A 334 14.73 14.78 -10.74
C LEU A 334 13.58 14.31 -11.67
N SER A 335 12.81 13.33 -11.23
CA SER A 335 11.77 12.69 -12.03
C SER A 335 10.74 13.65 -12.59
N ASP A 336 10.46 14.76 -11.91
CA ASP A 336 9.55 15.81 -12.39
C ASP A 336 10.05 16.52 -13.65
N ARG A 337 11.35 16.37 -13.98
CA ARG A 337 11.99 16.92 -15.19
C ARG A 337 12.22 15.86 -16.26
N CYS A 338 11.76 14.63 -16.04
CA CYS A 338 11.88 13.53 -16.98
C CYS A 338 10.51 13.27 -17.63
N GLU A 339 10.51 12.70 -18.82
CA GLU A 339 9.29 12.29 -19.48
C GLU A 339 9.19 10.77 -19.56
N LEU A 340 8.07 10.22 -19.09
CA LEU A 340 7.75 8.80 -19.28
C LEU A 340 7.21 8.60 -20.71
N ARG A 341 8.06 8.11 -21.61
CA ARG A 341 7.73 7.89 -23.02
C ARG A 341 6.84 6.67 -23.25
N ALA A 342 7.10 5.60 -22.53
CA ALA A 342 6.32 4.37 -22.63
C ALA A 342 6.33 3.58 -21.30
N LYS A 343 5.27 2.82 -21.11
CA LYS A 343 5.11 1.87 -20.01
C LYS A 343 4.60 0.55 -20.59
N TYR A 344 5.24 -0.54 -20.20
CA TYR A 344 4.87 -1.90 -20.55
C TYR A 344 4.53 -2.67 -19.29
N THR A 345 3.46 -3.46 -19.34
CA THR A 345 3.02 -4.38 -18.29
C THR A 345 2.70 -5.72 -18.93
N ALA A 346 3.22 -6.80 -18.39
CA ALA A 346 2.96 -8.15 -18.90
C ALA A 346 1.57 -8.67 -18.51
#